data_cf950dc112b61b1a4b39cfd651a6f68e
#
_entry.id   cf950dc112b61b1a4b39cfd651a6f68e
#
_cell.length_a   1.000
_cell.length_b   1.000
_cell.length_c   1.000
_cell.angle_alpha   90.00
_cell.angle_beta   90.00
_cell.angle_gamma   90.00
#
_symmetry.space_group_name_H-M   'P 1'
#
loop_
_entity.id
_entity.type
_entity.pdbx_description
1 polymer ?
#
loop_
_entity_poly.entity_id
_entity_poly.type
_entity_poly.pdbx_seq_one_letter_code
_entity_poly.pdbx_strand_id
1 'polypeptide(L)'
;EGFGKHDWLYCMLLNYGGNVGLHGKMKHVIDEFYKAKTSSFGKTMKGVGMTMEGSENNPVMFELLCELPWRPARFDKDEWLKNYTVARYGKADKAVQDAWLLLSNTIYNCPAKNTQQGTHESVFCGRPDYDVYQVSSWSEMEPYYKPEDIIRAAGIMLSAADRFKGNNNFEYDLIDIVRQAVAEKGRLVYPIMIDAYKAGEKELFAASSQRFLDLILLQDKLLAARPEFKVGTWIEKARNLGTTPEEKDLYEWNARVQVTTWGNRVAADEGGLRDYAHKEWNGLLRDFYYNRWKVWIDRQKAQLNGAPVKAIDFYAIEEPWTKQTNPYSSQAEGDVIEVAKEVYAKITE
;
A
#
# COMPACT_ATOMS: atom_id res chain seq x y z
N GLU A 1 -16.00 -8.76 31.54
CA GLU A 1 -17.28 -8.13 31.97
C GLU A 1 -18.28 -7.93 30.82
N GLY A 2 -17.98 -8.37 29.59
CA GLY A 2 -18.90 -8.49 28.45
C GLY A 2 -19.67 -7.24 28.11
N PHE A 3 -18.98 -6.11 27.99
CA PHE A 3 -19.57 -4.81 27.63
C PHE A 3 -20.77 -4.42 28.51
N GLY A 4 -20.77 -4.83 29.78
CA GLY A 4 -21.86 -4.52 30.72
C GLY A 4 -23.23 -5.10 30.31
N LYS A 5 -23.26 -6.18 29.57
CA LYS A 5 -24.45 -6.84 28.98
C LYS A 5 -25.09 -6.09 27.80
N HIS A 6 -24.46 -5.03 27.29
CA HIS A 6 -24.93 -4.34 26.09
C HIS A 6 -24.67 -5.17 24.84
N ASP A 7 -25.43 -4.93 23.79
CA ASP A 7 -25.17 -5.45 22.46
C ASP A 7 -23.86 -4.88 21.91
N TRP A 8 -23.10 -5.68 21.17
CA TRP A 8 -21.79 -5.30 20.65
C TRP A 8 -21.51 -5.93 19.28
N LEU A 9 -20.56 -5.37 18.57
CA LEU A 9 -20.08 -5.82 17.27
C LEU A 9 -18.63 -6.28 17.37
N TYR A 10 -18.29 -7.37 16.67
CA TYR A 10 -16.90 -7.77 16.46
C TYR A 10 -16.32 -6.92 15.33
N CYS A 11 -15.34 -6.10 15.65
CA CYS A 11 -14.77 -5.14 14.71
C CYS A 11 -13.39 -5.56 14.23
N MET A 12 -13.07 -5.24 12.96
CA MET A 12 -11.75 -5.38 12.36
C MET A 12 -11.19 -4.01 12.01
N LEU A 13 -10.03 -3.67 12.57
CA LEU A 13 -9.20 -2.57 12.12
C LEU A 13 -8.18 -3.09 11.11
N LEU A 14 -8.06 -2.46 9.96
CA LEU A 14 -7.22 -2.94 8.87
C LEU A 14 -6.15 -1.95 8.43
N ASN A 15 -6.42 -0.65 8.48
CA ASN A 15 -5.49 0.39 8.09
C ASN A 15 -5.71 1.69 8.84
N TYR A 16 -4.70 2.58 8.78
CA TYR A 16 -4.73 3.95 9.25
C TYR A 16 -4.51 4.90 8.08
N GLY A 17 -5.18 6.06 8.08
CA GLY A 17 -5.11 7.03 6.98
C GLY A 17 -5.58 6.48 5.62
N GLY A 18 -6.08 5.26 5.57
CA GLY A 18 -6.37 4.54 4.34
C GLY A 18 -5.12 4.23 3.51
N ASN A 19 -3.94 4.11 4.14
CA ASN A 19 -2.69 3.79 3.44
C ASN A 19 -2.79 2.50 2.62
N VAL A 20 -2.09 2.48 1.50
CA VAL A 20 -2.19 1.42 0.50
C VAL A 20 -1.13 0.35 0.75
N GLY A 21 -1.52 -0.93 0.64
CA GLY A 21 -0.66 -2.09 0.77
C GLY A 21 -1.45 -3.36 1.06
N LEU A 22 -0.97 -4.50 0.59
CA LEU A 22 -1.58 -5.78 0.94
C LEU A 22 -1.29 -6.08 2.41
N HIS A 23 -2.33 -6.42 3.16
CA HIS A 23 -2.20 -6.77 4.58
C HIS A 23 -3.44 -7.49 5.10
N GLY A 24 -3.24 -8.37 6.06
CA GLY A 24 -4.34 -8.95 6.83
C GLY A 24 -3.91 -9.98 7.85
N LYS A 25 -4.78 -10.19 8.83
CA LYS A 25 -4.68 -11.23 9.86
C LYS A 25 -5.77 -12.29 9.62
N MET A 26 -5.83 -12.83 8.40
CA MET A 26 -6.95 -13.64 7.92
C MET A 26 -7.30 -14.80 8.86
N LYS A 27 -6.30 -15.60 9.22
CA LYS A 27 -6.49 -16.69 10.17
C LYS A 27 -6.93 -16.21 11.56
N HIS A 28 -6.30 -15.14 12.05
CA HIS A 28 -6.62 -14.57 13.36
C HIS A 28 -8.06 -14.02 13.40
N VAL A 29 -8.51 -13.34 12.36
CA VAL A 29 -9.86 -12.80 12.25
C VAL A 29 -10.90 -13.92 12.33
N ILE A 30 -10.68 -15.03 11.62
CA ILE A 30 -11.56 -16.22 11.69
C ILE A 30 -11.56 -16.79 13.11
N ASP A 31 -10.39 -17.05 13.68
CA ASP A 31 -10.26 -17.70 14.98
C ASP A 31 -10.91 -16.89 16.11
N GLU A 32 -10.59 -15.60 16.18
CA GLU A 32 -11.10 -14.74 17.24
C GLU A 32 -12.59 -14.41 17.07
N PHE A 33 -13.11 -14.34 15.84
CA PHE A 33 -14.55 -14.21 15.63
C PHE A 33 -15.32 -15.39 16.23
N TYR A 34 -14.93 -16.63 15.94
CA TYR A 34 -15.63 -17.80 16.47
C TYR A 34 -15.42 -17.99 17.97
N LYS A 35 -14.24 -17.65 18.49
CA LYS A 35 -13.96 -17.60 19.91
C LYS A 35 -14.88 -16.58 20.61
N ALA A 36 -15.03 -15.40 20.05
CA ALA A 36 -15.94 -14.37 20.55
C ALA A 36 -17.41 -14.84 20.52
N LYS A 37 -17.84 -15.37 19.37
CA LYS A 37 -19.21 -15.88 19.15
C LYS A 37 -19.61 -17.00 20.12
N THR A 38 -18.67 -17.89 20.46
CA THR A 38 -18.92 -19.03 21.36
C THR A 38 -18.63 -18.74 22.82
N SER A 39 -18.10 -17.56 23.14
CA SER A 39 -17.83 -17.13 24.51
C SER A 39 -19.13 -16.89 25.32
N SER A 40 -18.98 -16.73 26.64
CA SER A 40 -20.12 -16.34 27.53
C SER A 40 -20.76 -15.01 27.12
N PHE A 41 -20.03 -14.17 26.38
CA PHE A 41 -20.49 -12.86 25.89
C PHE A 41 -21.06 -12.91 24.48
N GLY A 42 -20.94 -14.04 23.78
CA GLY A 42 -21.42 -14.20 22.41
C GLY A 42 -22.92 -13.99 22.22
N LYS A 43 -23.73 -14.17 23.31
CA LYS A 43 -25.19 -13.96 23.28
C LYS A 43 -25.59 -12.52 22.95
N THR A 44 -24.75 -11.55 23.29
CA THR A 44 -24.97 -10.11 23.02
C THR A 44 -24.18 -9.61 21.80
N MET A 45 -23.40 -10.47 21.14
CA MET A 45 -22.77 -10.14 19.86
C MET A 45 -23.82 -10.13 18.74
N LYS A 46 -24.02 -8.98 18.07
CA LYS A 46 -25.08 -8.77 17.06
C LYS A 46 -24.56 -8.79 15.62
N GLY A 47 -23.27 -8.76 15.43
CA GLY A 47 -22.69 -8.76 14.08
C GLY A 47 -21.23 -8.36 14.07
N VAL A 48 -20.79 -7.89 12.90
CA VAL A 48 -19.43 -7.41 12.66
C VAL A 48 -19.43 -5.91 12.32
N GLY A 49 -18.30 -5.26 12.51
CA GLY A 49 -18.07 -3.87 12.14
C GLY A 49 -16.71 -3.67 11.47
N MET A 50 -16.63 -2.71 10.58
CA MET A 50 -15.41 -2.29 9.91
C MET A 50 -14.99 -0.95 10.50
N THR A 51 -13.74 -0.83 10.94
CA THR A 51 -13.22 0.36 11.63
C THR A 51 -11.98 0.96 10.98
N MET A 52 -11.70 0.58 9.72
CA MET A 52 -10.61 1.16 8.95
C MET A 52 -10.86 2.66 8.65
N GLU A 53 -9.79 3.39 8.40
CA GLU A 53 -9.86 4.81 7.99
C GLU A 53 -9.92 4.99 6.46
N GLY A 54 -9.81 3.91 5.68
CA GLY A 54 -10.03 3.85 4.24
C GLY A 54 -10.39 2.45 3.79
N SER A 55 -11.27 2.32 2.80
CA SER A 55 -11.81 1.05 2.31
C SER A 55 -11.30 0.66 0.92
N GLU A 56 -10.32 1.37 0.40
CA GLU A 56 -9.86 1.25 -0.99
C GLU A 56 -8.91 0.06 -1.24
N ASN A 57 -8.55 -0.70 -0.22
CA ASN A 57 -7.60 -1.80 -0.33
C ASN A 57 -8.10 -3.08 0.35
N ASN A 58 -7.42 -4.20 0.06
CA ASN A 58 -7.65 -5.50 0.71
C ASN A 58 -9.12 -5.98 0.70
N PRO A 59 -9.84 -5.99 -0.43
CA PRO A 59 -11.25 -6.38 -0.48
C PRO A 59 -11.48 -7.79 0.07
N VAL A 60 -10.52 -8.70 -0.06
CA VAL A 60 -10.60 -10.07 0.48
C VAL A 60 -10.81 -10.10 2.00
N MET A 61 -10.23 -9.15 2.73
CA MET A 61 -10.38 -9.07 4.18
C MET A 61 -11.76 -8.59 4.60
N PHE A 62 -12.33 -7.65 3.84
CA PHE A 62 -13.68 -7.14 4.08
C PHE A 62 -14.74 -8.17 3.73
N GLU A 63 -14.58 -8.89 2.61
CA GLU A 63 -15.49 -9.98 2.25
C GLU A 63 -15.44 -11.09 3.29
N LEU A 64 -14.26 -11.50 3.73
CA LEU A 64 -14.10 -12.47 4.81
C LEU A 64 -14.86 -12.05 6.07
N LEU A 65 -14.64 -10.82 6.54
CA LEU A 65 -15.27 -10.30 7.74
C LEU A 65 -16.80 -10.30 7.61
N CYS A 66 -17.33 -9.80 6.49
CA CYS A 66 -18.76 -9.71 6.25
C CYS A 66 -19.44 -11.08 6.12
N GLU A 67 -18.72 -12.10 5.69
CA GLU A 67 -19.25 -13.46 5.54
C GLU A 67 -19.28 -14.24 6.86
N LEU A 68 -18.39 -13.94 7.82
CA LEU A 68 -18.30 -14.66 9.10
C LEU A 68 -19.63 -14.80 9.86
N PRO A 69 -20.47 -13.76 10.00
CA PRO A 69 -21.75 -13.87 10.72
C PRO A 69 -22.73 -14.87 10.11
N TRP A 70 -22.68 -15.06 8.79
CA TRP A 70 -23.58 -15.91 8.03
C TRP A 70 -23.22 -17.40 8.09
N ARG A 71 -21.98 -17.71 8.52
CA ARG A 71 -21.51 -19.08 8.65
C ARG A 71 -21.78 -19.62 10.04
N PRO A 72 -22.46 -20.79 10.15
CA PRO A 72 -22.84 -21.35 11.45
C PRO A 72 -21.62 -21.83 12.25
N ALA A 73 -20.59 -22.34 11.58
CA ALA A 73 -19.39 -22.91 12.17
C ALA A 73 -18.12 -22.46 11.48
N ARG A 74 -17.00 -22.67 12.16
CA ARG A 74 -15.67 -22.44 11.62
C ARG A 74 -15.46 -23.27 10.35
N PHE A 75 -14.77 -22.71 9.39
CA PHE A 75 -14.48 -23.28 8.09
C PHE A 75 -12.98 -23.29 7.79
N ASP A 76 -12.58 -24.06 6.79
CA ASP A 76 -11.23 -24.06 6.27
C ASP A 76 -10.94 -22.78 5.47
N LYS A 77 -9.91 -22.04 5.84
CA LYS A 77 -9.52 -20.77 5.23
C LYS A 77 -9.14 -20.96 3.76
N ASP A 78 -8.42 -22.01 3.45
CA ASP A 78 -7.86 -22.23 2.10
C ASP A 78 -8.95 -22.67 1.14
N GLU A 79 -9.93 -23.46 1.59
CA GLU A 79 -11.12 -23.79 0.81
C GLU A 79 -11.99 -22.55 0.58
N TRP A 80 -12.21 -21.75 1.63
CA TRP A 80 -12.91 -20.48 1.50
C TRP A 80 -12.26 -19.59 0.45
N LEU A 81 -10.93 -19.45 0.49
CA LEU A 81 -10.19 -18.59 -0.43
C LEU A 81 -10.28 -19.06 -1.89
N LYS A 82 -10.26 -20.38 -2.14
CA LYS A 82 -10.51 -20.92 -3.49
C LYS A 82 -11.90 -20.54 -4.00
N ASN A 83 -12.91 -20.64 -3.15
CA ASN A 83 -14.28 -20.25 -3.50
C ASN A 83 -14.40 -18.73 -3.70
N TYR A 84 -13.72 -17.92 -2.88
CA TYR A 84 -13.61 -16.47 -3.08
C TYR A 84 -13.08 -16.14 -4.46
N THR A 85 -12.01 -16.78 -4.92
CA THR A 85 -11.46 -16.49 -6.25
C THR A 85 -12.43 -16.82 -7.38
N VAL A 86 -13.22 -17.89 -7.23
CA VAL A 86 -14.26 -18.25 -8.20
C VAL A 86 -15.39 -17.22 -8.21
N ALA A 87 -15.86 -16.83 -7.04
CA ALA A 87 -16.93 -15.83 -6.91
C ALA A 87 -16.47 -14.47 -7.48
N ARG A 88 -15.25 -14.05 -7.16
CA ARG A 88 -14.70 -12.75 -7.55
C ARG A 88 -14.38 -12.65 -9.05
N TYR A 89 -13.87 -13.72 -9.65
CA TYR A 89 -13.41 -13.70 -11.06
C TYR A 89 -14.29 -14.49 -12.02
N GLY A 90 -15.33 -15.16 -11.52
CA GLY A 90 -16.35 -15.83 -12.31
C GLY A 90 -15.97 -17.25 -12.78
N LYS A 91 -14.75 -17.73 -12.53
CA LYS A 91 -14.31 -19.10 -12.87
C LYS A 91 -13.15 -19.57 -12.01
N ALA A 92 -13.02 -20.87 -11.85
CA ALA A 92 -11.87 -21.48 -11.20
C ALA A 92 -10.63 -21.42 -12.12
N ASP A 93 -9.48 -21.10 -11.55
CA ASP A 93 -8.18 -21.16 -12.20
C ASP A 93 -7.12 -21.53 -11.17
N LYS A 94 -6.35 -22.59 -11.47
CA LYS A 94 -5.37 -23.11 -10.51
C LYS A 94 -4.27 -22.09 -10.20
N ALA A 95 -3.77 -21.37 -11.19
CA ALA A 95 -2.71 -20.38 -10.94
C ALA A 95 -3.21 -19.23 -10.07
N VAL A 96 -4.42 -18.75 -10.29
CA VAL A 96 -5.06 -17.74 -9.45
C VAL A 96 -5.21 -18.24 -8.02
N GLN A 97 -5.72 -19.46 -7.83
CA GLN A 97 -5.86 -20.06 -6.51
C GLN A 97 -4.51 -20.23 -5.81
N ASP A 98 -3.47 -20.70 -6.53
CA ASP A 98 -2.12 -20.88 -5.98
C ASP A 98 -1.51 -19.52 -5.55
N ALA A 99 -1.69 -18.45 -6.35
CA ALA A 99 -1.24 -17.11 -5.99
C ALA A 99 -1.92 -16.60 -4.71
N TRP A 100 -3.23 -16.72 -4.61
CA TRP A 100 -3.98 -16.31 -3.43
C TRP A 100 -3.65 -17.15 -2.19
N LEU A 101 -3.43 -18.47 -2.34
CA LEU A 101 -2.99 -19.32 -1.24
C LEU A 101 -1.60 -18.89 -0.73
N LEU A 102 -0.68 -18.54 -1.63
CA LEU A 102 0.64 -18.03 -1.24
C LEU A 102 0.50 -16.70 -0.49
N LEU A 103 -0.29 -15.75 -1.00
CA LEU A 103 -0.55 -14.48 -0.32
C LEU A 103 -1.22 -14.68 1.05
N SER A 104 -2.19 -15.61 1.14
CA SER A 104 -2.90 -15.89 2.40
C SER A 104 -2.03 -16.52 3.47
N ASN A 105 -0.93 -17.17 3.09
CA ASN A 105 0.02 -17.78 4.01
C ASN A 105 1.26 -16.90 4.28
N THR A 106 1.34 -15.73 3.64
CA THR A 106 2.41 -14.74 3.79
C THR A 106 1.84 -13.41 4.26
N ILE A 107 1.58 -12.48 3.35
CA ILE A 107 1.20 -11.09 3.65
C ILE A 107 -0.17 -10.97 4.34
N TYR A 108 -1.11 -11.89 4.09
CA TYR A 108 -2.41 -11.95 4.79
C TYR A 108 -2.40 -12.84 6.03
N ASN A 109 -1.24 -13.33 6.46
CA ASN A 109 -1.08 -14.13 7.67
C ASN A 109 -0.28 -13.40 8.74
N CYS A 110 -0.54 -12.12 8.94
CA CYS A 110 0.13 -11.36 9.99
C CYS A 110 -0.06 -12.05 11.34
N PRO A 111 1.02 -12.32 12.10
CA PRO A 111 0.93 -13.00 13.38
C PRO A 111 0.07 -12.25 14.39
N ALA A 112 -0.71 -12.98 15.17
CA ALA A 112 -1.62 -12.40 16.18
C ALA A 112 -0.88 -11.54 17.22
N LYS A 113 0.37 -11.91 17.55
CA LYS A 113 1.22 -11.19 18.51
C LYS A 113 1.89 -9.95 17.91
N ASN A 114 1.88 -9.79 16.59
CA ASN A 114 2.45 -8.62 15.96
C ASN A 114 1.56 -7.41 16.23
N THR A 115 2.17 -6.31 16.63
CA THR A 115 1.50 -5.01 16.86
C THR A 115 1.02 -4.37 15.55
N GLN A 116 1.53 -4.83 14.41
CA GLN A 116 1.12 -4.38 13.08
C GLN A 116 -0.40 -4.42 12.93
N GLN A 117 -1.00 -3.26 12.74
CA GLN A 117 -2.45 -3.10 12.61
C GLN A 117 -2.88 -2.61 11.22
N GLY A 118 -1.94 -2.29 10.38
CA GLY A 118 -2.14 -1.86 9.00
C GLY A 118 -1.11 -2.44 8.06
N THR A 119 -1.09 -1.95 6.85
CA THR A 119 -0.16 -2.41 5.82
C THR A 119 1.29 -2.16 6.22
N HIS A 120 2.22 -3.03 5.81
CA HIS A 120 3.62 -2.69 5.83
C HIS A 120 3.89 -1.54 4.87
N GLU A 121 4.53 -0.51 5.38
CA GLU A 121 4.78 0.69 4.63
C GLU A 121 5.85 0.46 3.56
N SER A 122 5.63 1.05 2.38
CA SER A 122 6.61 1.03 1.31
C SER A 122 7.73 2.03 1.59
N VAL A 123 8.98 1.59 1.45
CA VAL A 123 10.16 2.45 1.58
C VAL A 123 10.12 3.64 0.61
N PHE A 124 9.42 3.52 -0.52
CA PHE A 124 9.26 4.62 -1.48
C PHE A 124 8.56 5.83 -0.87
N CYS A 125 7.62 5.58 0.04
CA CYS A 125 6.84 6.64 0.69
C CYS A 125 7.54 7.24 1.91
N GLY A 126 8.66 6.68 2.39
CA GLY A 126 9.40 7.21 3.51
C GLY A 126 10.17 8.48 3.18
N ARG A 127 10.35 9.38 4.16
CA ARG A 127 11.40 10.40 4.06
C ARG A 127 12.75 9.69 4.02
N PRO A 128 13.61 10.02 3.04
CA PRO A 128 14.92 9.39 2.89
C PRO A 128 15.78 9.52 4.14
N ASP A 129 16.34 8.40 4.57
CA ASP A 129 17.34 8.34 5.64
C ASP A 129 18.26 7.13 5.38
N TYR A 130 19.28 6.93 6.21
CA TYR A 130 20.16 5.75 6.21
C TYR A 130 19.52 4.54 6.88
N ASP A 131 18.43 4.74 7.60
CA ASP A 131 17.63 3.71 8.25
C ASP A 131 16.17 4.17 8.26
N VAL A 132 15.46 3.90 7.17
CA VAL A 132 14.02 4.17 7.10
C VAL A 132 13.30 3.00 7.77
N TYR A 133 13.10 3.09 9.07
CA TYR A 133 12.40 2.07 9.84
C TYR A 133 10.88 2.30 9.90
N GLN A 134 10.41 3.46 9.44
CA GLN A 134 9.02 3.87 9.57
C GLN A 134 8.71 4.97 8.53
N VAL A 135 7.52 4.94 7.94
CA VAL A 135 7.00 5.99 7.05
C VAL A 135 6.10 6.92 7.84
N SER A 136 5.05 6.37 8.44
CA SER A 136 4.17 7.06 9.38
C SER A 136 4.43 6.60 10.82
N SER A 137 3.89 7.32 11.80
CA SER A 137 4.10 7.00 13.22
C SER A 137 3.38 5.74 13.72
N TRP A 138 2.65 5.01 12.86
CA TRP A 138 1.74 3.95 13.28
C TRP A 138 2.03 2.58 12.68
N SER A 139 3.03 2.44 11.85
CA SER A 139 3.31 1.21 11.12
C SER A 139 4.78 0.81 11.22
N GLU A 140 5.06 -0.47 11.00
CA GLU A 140 6.41 -1.01 10.97
C GLU A 140 6.80 -1.37 9.53
N MET A 141 8.08 -1.20 9.20
CA MET A 141 8.58 -1.52 7.86
C MET A 141 9.10 -2.95 7.74
N GLU A 142 9.47 -3.60 8.84
CA GLU A 142 10.01 -4.95 8.79
C GLU A 142 8.91 -5.99 8.54
N PRO A 143 8.94 -6.72 7.41
CA PRO A 143 7.89 -7.68 7.07
C PRO A 143 8.05 -8.96 7.89
N TYR A 144 6.92 -9.58 8.28
CA TYR A 144 6.84 -10.92 8.88
C TYR A 144 6.84 -12.05 7.83
N TYR A 145 7.03 -11.71 6.57
CA TYR A 145 7.10 -12.60 5.41
C TYR A 145 8.35 -12.30 4.59
N LYS A 146 8.66 -13.14 3.62
CA LYS A 146 9.78 -12.92 2.71
C LYS A 146 9.30 -12.08 1.50
N PRO A 147 9.95 -10.96 1.19
CA PRO A 147 9.62 -10.14 0.01
C PRO A 147 9.54 -10.94 -1.29
N GLU A 148 10.41 -11.94 -1.46
CA GLU A 148 10.46 -12.81 -2.64
C GLU A 148 9.19 -13.65 -2.82
N ASP A 149 8.48 -13.98 -1.74
CA ASP A 149 7.22 -14.72 -1.81
C ASP A 149 6.12 -13.88 -2.46
N ILE A 150 6.11 -12.57 -2.23
CA ILE A 150 5.15 -11.66 -2.84
C ILE A 150 5.47 -11.46 -4.32
N ILE A 151 6.75 -11.30 -4.67
CA ILE A 151 7.20 -11.23 -6.07
C ILE A 151 6.81 -12.52 -6.80
N ARG A 152 6.97 -13.68 -6.18
CA ARG A 152 6.57 -14.97 -6.74
C ARG A 152 5.04 -15.06 -6.91
N ALA A 153 4.26 -14.62 -5.93
CA ALA A 153 2.80 -14.60 -6.03
C ALA A 153 2.31 -13.73 -7.21
N ALA A 154 2.93 -12.58 -7.41
CA ALA A 154 2.65 -11.71 -8.57
C ALA A 154 2.93 -12.44 -9.91
N GLY A 155 4.04 -13.16 -10.03
CA GLY A 155 4.36 -13.95 -11.21
C GLY A 155 3.37 -15.08 -11.47
N ILE A 156 2.92 -15.77 -10.41
CA ILE A 156 1.90 -16.81 -10.53
C ILE A 156 0.57 -16.21 -10.99
N MET A 157 0.13 -15.10 -10.38
CA MET A 157 -1.10 -14.40 -10.78
C MET A 157 -1.02 -13.94 -12.23
N LEU A 158 0.12 -13.36 -12.64
CA LEU A 158 0.36 -12.88 -13.99
C LEU A 158 0.31 -14.00 -15.03
N SER A 159 0.68 -15.24 -14.68
CA SER A 159 0.59 -16.40 -15.59
C SER A 159 -0.85 -16.75 -16.00
N ALA A 160 -1.83 -16.24 -15.27
CA ALA A 160 -3.24 -16.39 -15.58
C ALA A 160 -3.83 -15.20 -16.36
N ALA A 161 -3.10 -14.10 -16.50
CA ALA A 161 -3.64 -12.79 -16.88
C ALA A 161 -4.42 -12.81 -18.20
N ASP A 162 -3.88 -13.45 -19.25
CA ASP A 162 -4.55 -13.49 -20.54
C ASP A 162 -5.91 -14.22 -20.50
N ARG A 163 -6.09 -15.17 -19.56
CA ARG A 163 -7.36 -15.88 -19.38
C ARG A 163 -8.44 -15.05 -18.71
N PHE A 164 -8.04 -13.96 -18.06
CA PHE A 164 -8.93 -13.05 -17.33
C PHE A 164 -8.94 -11.62 -17.89
N LYS A 165 -8.43 -11.43 -19.10
CA LYS A 165 -8.45 -10.12 -19.76
C LYS A 165 -9.87 -9.57 -19.85
N GLY A 166 -10.07 -8.33 -19.41
CA GLY A 166 -11.38 -7.66 -19.34
C GLY A 166 -12.19 -8.01 -18.08
N ASN A 167 -11.67 -8.84 -17.18
CA ASN A 167 -12.30 -9.06 -15.87
C ASN A 167 -11.86 -7.96 -14.91
N ASN A 168 -12.75 -7.03 -14.61
CA ASN A 168 -12.43 -5.83 -13.83
C ASN A 168 -11.85 -6.12 -12.45
N ASN A 169 -12.38 -7.13 -11.74
CA ASN A 169 -11.89 -7.51 -10.41
C ASN A 169 -10.50 -8.14 -10.48
N PHE A 170 -10.27 -9.00 -11.49
CA PHE A 170 -8.97 -9.62 -11.69
C PHE A 170 -7.90 -8.58 -12.04
N GLU A 171 -8.21 -7.65 -12.94
CA GLU A 171 -7.29 -6.59 -13.36
C GLU A 171 -6.97 -5.64 -12.22
N TYR A 172 -7.94 -5.33 -11.34
CA TYR A 172 -7.69 -4.56 -10.12
C TYR A 172 -6.70 -5.29 -9.20
N ASP A 173 -7.00 -6.54 -8.86
CA ASP A 173 -6.17 -7.33 -7.94
C ASP A 173 -4.79 -7.61 -8.54
N LEU A 174 -4.68 -7.82 -9.85
CA LEU A 174 -3.40 -7.99 -10.54
C LEU A 174 -2.50 -6.76 -10.37
N ILE A 175 -3.04 -5.57 -10.62
CA ILE A 175 -2.28 -4.32 -10.44
C ILE A 175 -1.86 -4.14 -8.98
N ASP A 176 -2.74 -4.39 -8.02
CA ASP A 176 -2.43 -4.25 -6.59
C ASP A 176 -1.36 -5.25 -6.12
N ILE A 177 -1.43 -6.51 -6.60
CA ILE A 177 -0.41 -7.53 -6.28
C ILE A 177 0.94 -7.20 -6.93
N VAL A 178 0.97 -6.75 -8.19
CA VAL A 178 2.21 -6.33 -8.86
C VAL A 178 2.77 -5.06 -8.23
N ARG A 179 1.93 -4.10 -7.83
CA ARG A 179 2.34 -2.92 -7.05
C ARG A 179 3.08 -3.34 -5.77
N GLN A 180 2.51 -4.29 -5.02
CA GLN A 180 3.17 -4.80 -3.82
C GLN A 180 4.51 -5.46 -4.15
N ALA A 181 4.59 -6.22 -5.24
CA ALA A 181 5.85 -6.84 -5.67
C ALA A 181 6.93 -5.80 -6.03
N VAL A 182 6.56 -4.67 -6.65
CA VAL A 182 7.49 -3.55 -6.91
C VAL A 182 7.96 -2.91 -5.60
N ALA A 183 7.06 -2.69 -4.65
CA ALA A 183 7.41 -2.15 -3.32
C ALA A 183 8.37 -3.09 -2.57
N GLU A 184 8.14 -4.41 -2.63
CA GLU A 184 9.04 -5.41 -2.04
C GLU A 184 10.42 -5.45 -2.75
N LYS A 185 10.46 -5.27 -4.08
CA LYS A 185 11.74 -5.11 -4.78
C LYS A 185 12.50 -3.86 -4.32
N GLY A 186 11.79 -2.75 -4.09
CA GLY A 186 12.35 -1.54 -3.50
C GLY A 186 12.96 -1.80 -2.11
N ARG A 187 12.26 -2.58 -1.28
CA ARG A 187 12.74 -3.01 0.04
C ARG A 187 14.03 -3.81 -0.04
N LEU A 188 14.21 -4.65 -1.08
CA LEU A 188 15.45 -5.43 -1.30
C LEU A 188 16.59 -4.56 -1.84
N VAL A 189 16.31 -3.54 -2.65
CA VAL A 189 17.34 -2.67 -3.25
C VAL A 189 17.81 -1.60 -2.26
N TYR A 190 16.95 -1.11 -1.38
CA TYR A 190 17.27 -0.06 -0.43
C TYR A 190 18.50 -0.35 0.45
N PRO A 191 18.62 -1.49 1.15
CA PRO A 191 19.80 -1.79 1.97
C PRO A 191 21.09 -1.85 1.13
N ILE A 192 21.04 -2.36 -0.10
CA ILE A 192 22.21 -2.41 -0.99
C ILE A 192 22.70 -0.98 -1.26
N MET A 193 21.79 -0.05 -1.53
CA MET A 193 22.11 1.37 -1.74
C MET A 193 22.75 1.99 -0.49
N ILE A 194 22.18 1.71 0.69
CA ILE A 194 22.67 2.28 1.95
C ILE A 194 24.05 1.72 2.34
N ASP A 195 24.24 0.41 2.17
CA ASP A 195 25.52 -0.26 2.49
C ASP A 195 26.62 0.22 1.55
N ALA A 196 26.35 0.39 0.26
CA ALA A 196 27.28 0.95 -0.70
C ALA A 196 27.71 2.38 -0.32
N TYR A 197 26.74 3.21 0.12
CA TYR A 197 27.05 4.55 0.62
C TYR A 197 27.95 4.51 1.86
N LYS A 198 27.61 3.70 2.87
CA LYS A 198 28.38 3.56 4.13
C LYS A 198 29.80 3.05 3.88
N ALA A 199 29.97 2.16 2.88
CA ALA A 199 31.27 1.64 2.46
C ALA A 199 32.09 2.61 1.57
N GLY A 200 31.50 3.70 1.10
CA GLY A 200 32.15 4.63 0.19
C GLY A 200 32.26 4.13 -1.26
N GLU A 201 31.51 3.11 -1.62
CA GLU A 201 31.49 2.46 -2.95
C GLU A 201 30.65 3.27 -3.94
N LYS A 202 31.28 4.30 -4.53
CA LYS A 202 30.60 5.32 -5.34
C LYS A 202 29.83 4.74 -6.53
N GLU A 203 30.44 3.81 -7.27
CA GLU A 203 29.85 3.18 -8.45
C GLU A 203 28.64 2.32 -8.07
N LEU A 204 28.77 1.53 -7.03
CA LEU A 204 27.67 0.69 -6.52
C LEU A 204 26.53 1.55 -5.96
N PHE A 205 26.87 2.62 -5.21
CA PHE A 205 25.86 3.57 -4.74
C PHE A 205 25.14 4.26 -5.91
N ALA A 206 25.87 4.67 -6.95
CA ALA A 206 25.29 5.29 -8.13
C ALA A 206 24.32 4.35 -8.86
N ALA A 207 24.72 3.07 -9.04
CA ALA A 207 23.92 2.07 -9.73
C ALA A 207 22.68 1.67 -8.91
N SER A 208 22.86 1.37 -7.61
CA SER A 208 21.75 0.95 -6.74
C SER A 208 20.76 2.08 -6.47
N SER A 209 21.23 3.31 -6.30
CA SER A 209 20.36 4.49 -6.15
C SER A 209 19.55 4.79 -7.43
N GLN A 210 20.18 4.63 -8.61
CA GLN A 210 19.43 4.77 -9.86
C GLN A 210 18.37 3.67 -9.99
N ARG A 211 18.73 2.41 -9.69
CA ARG A 211 17.77 1.29 -9.68
C ARG A 211 16.60 1.56 -8.74
N PHE A 212 16.85 2.10 -7.55
CA PHE A 212 15.80 2.46 -6.59
C PHE A 212 14.86 3.54 -7.15
N LEU A 213 15.40 4.59 -7.75
CA LEU A 213 14.61 5.66 -8.39
C LEU A 213 13.80 5.12 -9.58
N ASP A 214 14.38 4.23 -10.39
CA ASP A 214 13.71 3.62 -11.53
C ASP A 214 12.52 2.75 -11.08
N LEU A 215 12.62 2.07 -9.93
CA LEU A 215 11.52 1.30 -9.36
C LEU A 215 10.34 2.19 -8.95
N ILE A 216 10.59 3.38 -8.40
CA ILE A 216 9.52 4.35 -8.08
C ILE A 216 8.77 4.76 -9.36
N LEU A 217 9.50 5.07 -10.43
CA LEU A 217 8.90 5.47 -11.71
C LEU A 217 8.20 4.29 -12.41
N LEU A 218 8.73 3.09 -12.24
CA LEU A 218 8.14 1.86 -12.77
C LEU A 218 6.79 1.56 -12.10
N GLN A 219 6.72 1.77 -10.78
CA GLN A 219 5.47 1.66 -10.03
C GLN A 219 4.47 2.75 -10.42
N ASP A 220 4.93 3.99 -10.59
CA ASP A 220 4.08 5.08 -11.10
C ASP A 220 3.45 4.72 -12.45
N LYS A 221 4.24 4.17 -13.37
CA LYS A 221 3.76 3.68 -14.68
C LYS A 221 2.72 2.57 -14.55
N LEU A 222 2.96 1.57 -13.68
CA LEU A 222 2.02 0.48 -13.43
C LEU A 222 0.66 1.00 -12.99
N LEU A 223 0.67 1.92 -12.04
CA LEU A 223 -0.54 2.43 -11.39
C LEU A 223 -1.34 3.40 -12.27
N ALA A 224 -0.76 3.92 -13.35
CA ALA A 224 -1.48 4.70 -14.35
C ALA A 224 -2.56 3.88 -15.08
N ALA A 225 -2.44 2.54 -15.08
CA ALA A 225 -3.37 1.65 -15.78
C ALA A 225 -4.75 1.54 -15.12
N ARG A 226 -4.93 2.02 -13.87
CA ARG A 226 -6.19 1.92 -13.15
C ARG A 226 -6.54 3.23 -12.44
N PRO A 227 -7.80 3.74 -12.60
CA PRO A 227 -8.23 5.00 -11.97
C PRO A 227 -8.13 4.99 -10.43
N GLU A 228 -8.32 3.80 -9.82
CA GLU A 228 -8.31 3.62 -8.38
C GLU A 228 -6.93 3.93 -7.75
N PHE A 229 -5.87 3.83 -8.53
CA PHE A 229 -4.50 4.06 -8.08
C PHE A 229 -3.90 5.36 -8.62
N LYS A 230 -4.73 6.38 -8.92
CA LYS A 230 -4.28 7.67 -9.46
C LYS A 230 -4.59 8.80 -8.49
N VAL A 231 -3.59 9.63 -8.21
CA VAL A 231 -3.81 10.87 -7.41
C VAL A 231 -4.79 11.81 -8.10
N GLY A 232 -4.87 11.77 -9.44
CA GLY A 232 -5.84 12.54 -10.21
C GLY A 232 -7.29 12.23 -9.84
N THR A 233 -7.61 10.95 -9.62
CA THR A 233 -8.95 10.53 -9.16
C THR A 233 -9.30 11.12 -7.79
N TRP A 234 -8.35 11.15 -6.86
CA TRP A 234 -8.51 11.74 -5.54
C TRP A 234 -8.75 13.23 -5.59
N ILE A 235 -7.90 13.95 -6.35
CA ILE A 235 -7.98 15.39 -6.52
C ILE A 235 -9.30 15.79 -7.23
N GLU A 236 -9.66 15.09 -8.31
CA GLU A 236 -10.91 15.36 -9.05
C GLU A 236 -12.14 15.19 -8.15
N LYS A 237 -12.20 14.12 -7.36
CA LYS A 237 -13.30 13.89 -6.41
C LYS A 237 -13.39 15.02 -5.37
N ALA A 238 -12.26 15.48 -4.84
CA ALA A 238 -12.23 16.58 -3.88
C ALA A 238 -12.73 17.89 -4.52
N ARG A 239 -12.22 18.23 -5.70
CA ARG A 239 -12.68 19.43 -6.46
C ARG A 239 -14.17 19.40 -6.78
N ASN A 240 -14.71 18.23 -7.08
CA ASN A 240 -16.14 18.07 -7.42
C ASN A 240 -17.09 18.30 -6.23
N LEU A 241 -16.58 18.35 -4.99
CA LEU A 241 -17.36 18.78 -3.82
C LEU A 241 -17.53 20.29 -3.75
N GLY A 242 -16.65 21.06 -4.39
CA GLY A 242 -16.72 22.53 -4.40
C GLY A 242 -17.73 23.05 -5.41
N THR A 243 -18.45 24.11 -5.04
CA THR A 243 -19.45 24.78 -5.87
C THR A 243 -18.90 26.04 -6.54
N THR A 244 -17.90 26.69 -5.92
CA THR A 244 -17.20 27.85 -6.48
C THR A 244 -15.76 27.50 -6.85
N PRO A 245 -15.09 28.31 -7.69
CA PRO A 245 -13.67 28.11 -7.99
C PRO A 245 -12.80 28.09 -6.74
N GLU A 246 -13.05 28.98 -5.79
CA GLU A 246 -12.30 29.11 -4.54
C GLU A 246 -12.46 27.86 -3.64
N GLU A 247 -13.68 27.32 -3.57
CA GLU A 247 -13.94 26.06 -2.85
C GLU A 247 -13.20 24.88 -3.51
N LYS A 248 -13.22 24.80 -4.85
CA LYS A 248 -12.51 23.76 -5.60
C LYS A 248 -11.01 23.79 -5.33
N ASP A 249 -10.41 24.96 -5.32
CA ASP A 249 -9.00 25.14 -5.05
C ASP A 249 -8.65 24.82 -3.60
N LEU A 250 -9.50 25.21 -2.65
CA LEU A 250 -9.36 24.88 -1.24
C LEU A 250 -9.43 23.36 -1.00
N TYR A 251 -10.39 22.68 -1.66
CA TYR A 251 -10.55 21.23 -1.49
C TYR A 251 -9.44 20.45 -2.17
N GLU A 252 -8.93 20.91 -3.31
CA GLU A 252 -7.73 20.34 -3.93
C GLU A 252 -6.53 20.48 -3.02
N TRP A 253 -6.26 21.69 -2.50
CA TRP A 253 -5.16 21.89 -1.55
C TRP A 253 -5.28 20.96 -0.33
N ASN A 254 -6.45 20.86 0.26
CA ASN A 254 -6.71 19.99 1.40
C ASN A 254 -6.47 18.50 1.05
N ALA A 255 -6.94 18.06 -0.12
CA ALA A 255 -6.75 16.70 -0.61
C ALA A 255 -5.26 16.36 -0.82
N ARG A 256 -4.48 17.30 -1.35
CA ARG A 256 -3.02 17.15 -1.51
C ARG A 256 -2.29 17.10 -0.17
N VAL A 257 -2.66 17.96 0.77
CA VAL A 257 -2.12 17.98 2.13
C VAL A 257 -2.38 16.65 2.84
N GLN A 258 -3.59 16.12 2.73
CA GLN A 258 -4.01 14.91 3.44
C GLN A 258 -3.18 13.67 3.06
N VAL A 259 -2.75 13.55 1.80
CA VAL A 259 -1.97 12.38 1.33
C VAL A 259 -0.45 12.62 1.35
N THR A 260 0.03 13.73 1.93
CA THR A 260 1.45 14.10 1.97
C THR A 260 1.86 14.64 3.35
N THR A 261 1.89 15.95 3.52
CA THR A 261 2.37 16.61 4.76
C THR A 261 1.40 16.48 5.93
N TRP A 262 0.15 16.12 5.68
CA TRP A 262 -0.98 16.06 6.63
C TRP A 262 -1.35 17.40 7.28
N GLY A 263 -0.47 18.41 7.23
CA GLY A 263 -0.71 19.73 7.81
C GLY A 263 0.46 20.68 7.61
N ASN A 264 0.52 21.68 8.50
CA ASN A 264 1.62 22.63 8.52
C ASN A 264 2.93 21.99 9.04
N ARG A 265 4.03 22.71 9.01
CA ARG A 265 5.35 22.24 9.46
C ARG A 265 5.34 21.62 10.86
N VAL A 266 4.65 22.24 11.80
CA VAL A 266 4.59 21.72 13.18
C VAL A 266 3.88 20.37 13.22
N ALA A 267 2.74 20.22 12.56
CA ALA A 267 2.03 18.94 12.48
C ALA A 267 2.85 17.87 11.76
N ALA A 268 3.51 18.24 10.65
CA ALA A 268 4.29 17.31 9.83
C ALA A 268 5.58 16.84 10.52
N ASP A 269 6.37 17.77 11.08
CA ASP A 269 7.71 17.48 11.60
C ASP A 269 7.69 17.12 13.09
N GLU A 270 7.07 17.96 13.92
CA GLU A 270 7.04 17.77 15.39
C GLU A 270 5.91 16.82 15.81
N GLY A 271 4.74 16.93 15.18
CA GLY A 271 3.61 16.03 15.41
C GLY A 271 3.76 14.65 14.77
N GLY A 272 4.73 14.47 13.85
CA GLY A 272 5.00 13.20 13.19
C GLY A 272 3.86 12.71 12.28
N LEU A 273 2.97 13.61 11.84
CA LEU A 273 1.77 13.25 11.06
C LEU A 273 2.01 13.20 9.55
N ARG A 274 3.17 13.64 9.06
CA ARG A 274 3.53 13.49 7.65
C ARG A 274 3.38 12.04 7.20
N ASP A 275 3.00 11.86 5.98
CA ASP A 275 2.83 10.55 5.35
C ASP A 275 1.86 9.60 6.10
N TYR A 276 1.03 10.12 7.03
CA TYR A 276 0.05 9.31 7.76
C TYR A 276 -0.93 8.60 6.82
N ALA A 277 -1.40 9.31 5.80
CA ALA A 277 -2.27 8.77 4.76
C ALA A 277 -1.51 8.55 3.44
N HIS A 278 -0.25 8.13 3.51
CA HIS A 278 0.56 7.89 2.32
C HIS A 278 -0.09 6.92 1.34
N LYS A 279 0.08 7.21 0.07
CA LYS A 279 -0.49 6.43 -1.02
C LYS A 279 0.57 6.14 -2.08
N GLU A 280 0.71 4.89 -2.45
CA GLU A 280 1.43 4.54 -3.66
C GLU A 280 0.50 4.74 -4.86
N TRP A 281 0.40 5.96 -5.35
CA TRP A 281 -0.46 6.33 -6.48
C TRP A 281 0.33 6.93 -7.62
N ASN A 282 -0.13 6.65 -8.86
CA ASN A 282 0.37 7.33 -10.05
C ASN A 282 0.24 8.85 -9.90
N GLY A 283 1.27 9.56 -10.31
CA GLY A 283 1.42 11.00 -10.15
C GLY A 283 2.04 11.38 -8.80
N LEU A 284 1.58 10.82 -7.70
CA LEU A 284 2.16 11.05 -6.38
C LEU A 284 3.56 10.42 -6.25
N LEU A 285 3.71 9.18 -6.73
CA LEU A 285 5.03 8.51 -6.76
C LEU A 285 6.05 9.32 -7.56
N ARG A 286 5.69 9.73 -8.78
CA ARG A 286 6.60 10.45 -9.70
C ARG A 286 6.92 11.86 -9.21
N ASP A 287 5.93 12.64 -8.76
CA ASP A 287 6.07 14.08 -8.56
C ASP A 287 6.33 14.45 -7.10
N PHE A 288 6.08 13.55 -6.14
CA PHE A 288 6.33 13.79 -4.73
C PHE A 288 7.43 12.87 -4.17
N TYR A 289 7.21 11.56 -4.12
CA TYR A 289 8.16 10.63 -3.49
C TYR A 289 9.49 10.50 -4.26
N TYR A 290 9.44 10.38 -5.58
CA TYR A 290 10.64 10.36 -6.42
C TYR A 290 11.50 11.59 -6.22
N ASN A 291 10.91 12.79 -6.22
CA ASN A 291 11.65 14.05 -6.03
C ASN A 291 12.31 14.12 -4.65
N ARG A 292 11.62 13.65 -3.62
CA ARG A 292 12.14 13.57 -2.25
C ARG A 292 13.38 12.66 -2.17
N TRP A 293 13.29 11.46 -2.73
CA TRP A 293 14.42 10.53 -2.81
C TRP A 293 15.55 11.04 -3.69
N LYS A 294 15.22 11.61 -4.83
CA LYS A 294 16.23 12.17 -5.75
C LYS A 294 17.08 13.26 -5.10
N VAL A 295 16.48 14.20 -4.41
CA VAL A 295 17.20 15.27 -3.68
C VAL A 295 18.15 14.68 -2.64
N TRP A 296 17.71 13.68 -1.90
CA TRP A 296 18.55 13.02 -0.91
C TRP A 296 19.70 12.25 -1.56
N ILE A 297 19.43 11.47 -2.59
CA ILE A 297 20.45 10.69 -3.32
C ILE A 297 21.48 11.61 -3.94
N ASP A 298 21.07 12.71 -4.58
CA ASP A 298 21.99 13.68 -5.18
C ASP A 298 22.90 14.33 -4.12
N ARG A 299 22.34 14.63 -2.94
CA ARG A 299 23.13 15.10 -1.79
C ARG A 299 24.16 14.06 -1.34
N GLN A 300 23.79 12.78 -1.24
CA GLN A 300 24.71 11.72 -0.86
C GLN A 300 25.83 11.52 -1.90
N LYS A 301 25.49 11.58 -3.19
CA LYS A 301 26.50 11.56 -4.28
C LYS A 301 27.49 12.72 -4.15
N ALA A 302 27.01 13.93 -3.88
CA ALA A 302 27.86 15.09 -3.67
C ALA A 302 28.79 14.90 -2.47
N GLN A 303 28.29 14.38 -1.35
CA GLN A 303 29.08 14.12 -0.14
C GLN A 303 30.16 13.05 -0.38
N LEU A 304 29.85 11.94 -1.06
CA LEU A 304 30.82 10.92 -1.45
C LEU A 304 31.94 11.47 -2.34
N ASN A 305 31.65 12.54 -3.09
CA ASN A 305 32.62 13.22 -3.93
C ASN A 305 33.38 14.38 -3.20
N GLY A 306 33.22 14.48 -1.87
CA GLY A 306 33.92 15.44 -1.04
C GLY A 306 33.33 16.86 -1.07
N ALA A 307 32.16 17.05 -1.66
CA ALA A 307 31.49 18.34 -1.64
C ALA A 307 30.86 18.61 -0.26
N PRO A 308 30.91 19.87 0.23
CA PRO A 308 30.18 20.25 1.44
C PRO A 308 28.68 20.19 1.17
N VAL A 309 27.92 19.52 2.07
CA VAL A 309 26.50 19.38 1.94
C VAL A 309 25.75 19.89 3.17
N LYS A 310 24.58 20.48 2.96
CA LYS A 310 23.70 20.94 4.04
C LYS A 310 22.67 19.86 4.38
N ALA A 311 22.08 19.92 5.58
CA ALA A 311 20.90 19.14 5.92
C ALA A 311 19.75 19.48 4.97
N ILE A 312 18.92 18.49 4.66
CA ILE A 312 17.73 18.67 3.83
C ILE A 312 16.58 19.13 4.72
N ASP A 313 15.95 20.23 4.35
CA ASP A 313 14.65 20.62 4.90
C ASP A 313 13.55 19.93 4.06
N PHE A 314 13.12 18.77 4.48
CA PHE A 314 12.13 17.99 3.74
C PHE A 314 10.79 18.72 3.60
N TYR A 315 10.32 19.40 4.66
CA TYR A 315 9.06 20.13 4.57
C TYR A 315 9.09 21.24 3.51
N ALA A 316 10.22 21.93 3.39
CA ALA A 316 10.40 22.96 2.35
C ALA A 316 10.38 22.40 0.92
N ILE A 317 10.67 21.09 0.74
CA ILE A 317 10.57 20.40 -0.55
C ILE A 317 9.15 19.90 -0.78
N GLU A 318 8.47 19.45 0.26
CA GLU A 318 7.17 18.79 0.23
C GLU A 318 6.00 19.78 0.12
N GLU A 319 6.02 20.87 0.90
CA GLU A 319 4.94 21.85 0.95
C GLU A 319 4.60 22.47 -0.43
N PRO A 320 5.57 22.82 -1.30
CA PRO A 320 5.26 23.38 -2.61
C PRO A 320 4.36 22.48 -3.47
N TRP A 321 4.50 21.15 -3.37
CA TRP A 321 3.63 20.23 -4.10
C TRP A 321 2.16 20.34 -3.66
N THR A 322 1.92 20.57 -2.38
CA THR A 322 0.54 20.72 -1.86
C THR A 322 -0.16 21.97 -2.39
N LYS A 323 0.60 22.99 -2.79
CA LYS A 323 0.11 24.27 -3.29
C LYS A 323 -0.02 24.34 -4.81
N GLN A 324 0.41 23.29 -5.51
CA GLN A 324 0.29 23.22 -6.96
C GLN A 324 -1.17 22.99 -7.37
N THR A 325 -1.52 23.48 -8.57
CA THR A 325 -2.81 23.28 -9.21
C THR A 325 -2.67 22.59 -10.58
N ASN A 326 -1.52 21.96 -10.83
CA ASN A 326 -1.30 21.20 -12.06
C ASN A 326 -2.26 20.03 -12.14
N PRO A 327 -2.90 19.81 -13.30
CA PRO A 327 -3.87 18.73 -13.46
C PRO A 327 -3.18 17.36 -13.45
N TYR A 328 -3.85 16.40 -12.82
CA TYR A 328 -3.54 14.98 -12.91
C TYR A 328 -4.70 14.27 -13.60
N SER A 329 -4.41 13.37 -14.54
CA SER A 329 -5.44 12.56 -15.19
C SER A 329 -6.05 11.57 -14.20
N SER A 330 -7.38 11.47 -14.19
CA SER A 330 -8.14 10.42 -13.51
C SER A 330 -8.44 9.21 -14.42
N GLN A 331 -8.11 9.31 -15.71
CA GLN A 331 -8.40 8.26 -16.69
C GLN A 331 -7.28 7.19 -16.69
N ALA A 332 -7.67 5.92 -16.88
CA ALA A 332 -6.73 4.83 -17.06
C ALA A 332 -5.87 5.03 -18.31
N GLU A 333 -4.60 4.62 -18.23
CA GLU A 333 -3.60 4.74 -19.30
C GLU A 333 -2.96 3.38 -19.59
N GLY A 334 -3.06 2.91 -20.82
CA GLY A 334 -2.47 1.64 -21.27
C GLY A 334 -3.35 0.41 -21.03
N ASP A 335 -2.85 -0.75 -21.47
CA ASP A 335 -3.46 -2.06 -21.24
C ASP A 335 -2.96 -2.62 -19.90
N VAL A 336 -3.86 -2.93 -19.00
CA VAL A 336 -3.57 -3.42 -17.64
C VAL A 336 -2.63 -4.62 -17.64
N ILE A 337 -2.90 -5.60 -18.49
CA ILE A 337 -2.14 -6.85 -18.53
C ILE A 337 -0.75 -6.62 -19.11
N GLU A 338 -0.64 -5.87 -20.19
CA GLU A 338 0.65 -5.60 -20.85
C GLU A 338 1.57 -4.75 -19.95
N VAL A 339 1.02 -3.75 -19.27
CA VAL A 339 1.80 -2.95 -18.32
C VAL A 339 2.26 -3.81 -17.13
N ALA A 340 1.38 -4.67 -16.59
CA ALA A 340 1.75 -5.56 -15.49
C ALA A 340 2.86 -6.56 -15.91
N LYS A 341 2.79 -7.14 -17.12
CA LYS A 341 3.84 -8.01 -17.69
C LYS A 341 5.17 -7.28 -17.83
N GLU A 342 5.16 -6.07 -18.42
CA GLU A 342 6.38 -5.26 -18.59
C GLU A 342 7.03 -4.93 -17.25
N VAL A 343 6.23 -4.47 -16.28
CA VAL A 343 6.72 -4.09 -14.95
C VAL A 343 7.28 -5.30 -14.22
N TYR A 344 6.57 -6.42 -14.23
CA TYR A 344 7.02 -7.64 -13.60
C TYR A 344 8.35 -8.16 -14.18
N ALA A 345 8.49 -8.15 -15.51
CA ALA A 345 9.75 -8.52 -16.16
C ALA A 345 10.92 -7.67 -15.63
N LYS A 346 10.74 -6.34 -15.54
CA LYS A 346 11.77 -5.41 -15.06
C LYS A 346 12.14 -5.56 -13.59
N ILE A 347 11.24 -6.03 -12.73
CA ILE A 347 11.59 -6.25 -11.31
C ILE A 347 12.26 -7.59 -11.07
N THR A 348 12.17 -8.52 -12.02
CA THR A 348 12.76 -9.87 -11.93
C THR A 348 14.09 -10.00 -12.69
N GLU A 349 14.45 -9.01 -13.51
CA GLU A 349 15.81 -8.79 -14.01
C GLU A 349 16.75 -8.39 -12.86
#